data_7907d4dc619872d2dc09762036e28a6e
#
_entry.id   7907d4dc619872d2dc09762036e28a6e
#
_cell.length_a   1.000
_cell.length_b   1.000
_cell.length_c   1.000
_cell.angle_alpha   90.00
_cell.angle_beta   90.00
_cell.angle_gamma   90.00
#
_symmetry.space_group_name_H-M   'P 1'
#
loop_
_entity.id
_entity.type
_entity.pdbx_description
1 polymer ?
#
loop_
_entity_poly.entity_id
_entity_poly.type
_entity_poly.pdbx_seq_one_letter_code
_entity_poly.pdbx_strand_id
1 'polypeptide(L)'
;MALGFTASMQLAAQLPEVSTADNPKWYYIQVLGSDTRVGRVFTAEGSKVYGREISASIDPDVTSKQLWRFEKNANGSYVVVNKSTGLQLDLDYDASQETGHAALAKTASVTFKLNKIGDYYQFESSKSAPSTPAAELYLHQGNAGYDFLIITVDTTWGSGDNSKFSFKPFVDYSIEYSDDKTETYYQLTNASKDFNGQVIKEQTSNEDSDDAAASVVLEAADESDASTQWRAVETKEGVQFVNRATQHQLQTLPEVFGAFNILRTGTIVAKGNAWTAIYLGNGQYCFSATATDDNVTRYLGANTDNTAPEKAPKDEDLVGSAFAWTLKKVETIATGVDDATSQDKPAVSVKNGVIRVSGKAPYTIHTLSGKQAKAGEKLMPGVYLVTIGGTTTKVLVK
;
A
#
# COMPACT_ATOMS: atom_id res chain seq x y z
N MET A 1 -3.86 -42.49 4.88
CA MET A 1 -3.52 -41.50 5.94
C MET A 1 -2.13 -40.95 5.58
N ALA A 2 -2.05 -39.88 4.84
CA ALA A 2 -0.79 -39.23 4.46
C ALA A 2 -0.76 -37.87 5.18
N LEU A 3 0.08 -37.75 6.20
CA LEU A 3 0.38 -36.51 6.88
C LEU A 3 1.15 -35.59 5.91
N GLY A 4 0.46 -34.62 5.37
CA GLY A 4 1.11 -33.50 4.67
C GLY A 4 1.85 -32.64 5.66
N PHE A 5 3.17 -32.79 5.73
CA PHE A 5 4.06 -31.79 6.35
C PHE A 5 4.05 -30.53 5.46
N THR A 6 3.30 -29.52 5.84
CA THR A 6 3.58 -28.17 5.39
C THR A 6 4.85 -27.73 6.08
N ALA A 7 5.98 -27.85 5.39
CA ALA A 7 7.21 -27.20 5.79
C ALA A 7 6.97 -25.68 5.71
N SER A 8 6.72 -25.06 6.86
CA SER A 8 6.90 -23.63 7.00
C SER A 8 8.38 -23.37 6.71
N MET A 9 8.70 -22.80 5.53
CA MET A 9 10.03 -22.25 5.30
C MET A 9 10.20 -21.13 6.33
N GLN A 10 10.90 -21.47 7.42
CA GLN A 10 11.40 -20.51 8.36
C GLN A 10 12.46 -19.70 7.60
N LEU A 11 12.06 -18.52 7.08
CA LEU A 11 13.06 -17.60 6.54
C LEU A 11 14.05 -17.33 7.64
N ALA A 12 15.31 -17.70 7.42
CA ALA A 12 16.40 -17.33 8.31
C ALA A 12 16.36 -15.80 8.49
N ALA A 13 16.45 -15.34 9.75
CA ALA A 13 16.35 -13.91 10.02
C ALA A 13 17.39 -13.14 9.20
N GLN A 14 16.91 -12.25 8.36
CA GLN A 14 17.70 -11.34 7.56
C GLN A 14 17.74 -9.99 8.27
N LEU A 15 18.89 -9.32 8.21
CA LEU A 15 18.97 -7.92 8.65
C LEU A 15 17.98 -7.07 7.85
N PRO A 16 17.35 -6.09 8.50
CA PRO A 16 16.48 -5.18 7.77
C PRO A 16 17.29 -4.39 6.73
N GLU A 17 16.70 -4.19 5.55
CA GLU A 17 17.28 -3.30 4.56
C GLU A 17 17.40 -1.89 5.13
N VAL A 18 18.50 -1.24 4.82
CA VAL A 18 18.72 0.14 5.24
C VAL A 18 17.76 1.06 4.53
N SER A 19 17.04 1.85 5.29
CA SER A 19 16.07 2.82 4.81
C SER A 19 16.67 4.22 4.76
N THR A 20 16.16 5.03 3.83
CA THR A 20 16.31 6.48 3.83
C THR A 20 14.93 7.13 3.97
N ALA A 21 14.87 8.43 4.19
CA ALA A 21 13.61 9.17 4.22
C ALA A 21 12.84 9.05 2.89
N ASP A 22 13.58 9.10 1.77
CA ASP A 22 13.03 9.06 0.41
C ASP A 22 12.72 7.65 -0.10
N ASN A 23 13.32 6.61 0.52
CA ASN A 23 13.08 5.21 0.18
C ASN A 23 12.93 4.38 1.46
N PRO A 24 11.82 4.53 2.18
CA PRO A 24 11.58 3.82 3.42
C PRO A 24 11.27 2.35 3.18
N LYS A 25 11.91 1.48 3.97
CA LYS A 25 11.61 0.05 4.06
C LYS A 25 11.04 -0.21 5.44
N TRP A 26 9.80 -0.66 5.50
CA TRP A 26 9.06 -0.85 6.74
C TRP A 26 9.03 -2.30 7.18
N TYR A 27 9.16 -2.52 8.50
CA TYR A 27 9.20 -3.84 9.11
C TYR A 27 8.37 -3.87 10.38
N TYR A 28 7.77 -5.01 10.67
CA TYR A 28 7.40 -5.38 12.02
C TYR A 28 8.65 -5.90 12.73
N ILE A 29 8.90 -5.40 13.94
CA ILE A 29 9.93 -5.93 14.84
C ILE A 29 9.23 -6.92 15.77
N GLN A 30 9.41 -8.22 15.50
CA GLN A 30 8.68 -9.28 16.16
C GLN A 30 9.57 -10.01 17.16
N VAL A 31 9.11 -10.16 18.39
CA VAL A 31 9.82 -10.92 19.42
C VAL A 31 9.62 -12.43 19.21
N LEU A 32 10.66 -13.23 19.41
CA LEU A 32 10.52 -14.68 19.50
C LEU A 32 9.62 -15.03 20.68
N GLY A 33 9.95 -14.52 21.86
CA GLY A 33 9.11 -14.56 23.03
C GLY A 33 8.92 -15.92 23.66
N SER A 34 8.34 -15.93 24.84
CA SER A 34 7.80 -17.08 25.52
C SER A 34 6.43 -16.77 26.10
N ASP A 35 5.62 -17.78 26.37
CA ASP A 35 4.27 -17.64 26.90
C ASP A 35 3.39 -16.72 26.04
N THR A 36 2.72 -15.76 26.66
CA THR A 36 1.85 -14.76 26.01
C THR A 36 2.62 -13.69 25.22
N ARG A 37 3.95 -13.73 25.22
CA ARG A 37 4.82 -12.78 24.51
C ARG A 37 5.22 -13.23 23.12
N VAL A 38 4.97 -14.50 22.79
CA VAL A 38 5.32 -15.09 21.49
C VAL A 38 4.72 -14.27 20.35
N GLY A 39 5.56 -13.86 19.40
CA GLY A 39 5.13 -13.22 18.17
C GLY A 39 4.64 -11.77 18.30
N ARG A 40 4.69 -11.16 19.49
CA ARG A 40 4.32 -9.76 19.65
C ARG A 40 5.26 -8.84 18.90
N VAL A 41 4.76 -7.69 18.48
CA VAL A 41 5.51 -6.70 17.70
C VAL A 41 5.60 -5.37 18.44
N PHE A 42 6.69 -4.64 18.21
CA PHE A 42 6.85 -3.28 18.74
C PHE A 42 5.73 -2.39 18.26
N THR A 43 5.02 -1.78 19.19
CA THR A 43 3.89 -0.88 18.93
C THR A 43 4.09 0.44 19.66
N ALA A 44 4.06 1.53 18.92
CA ALA A 44 4.17 2.88 19.45
C ALA A 44 2.85 3.32 20.09
N GLU A 45 2.87 3.67 21.39
CA GLU A 45 1.71 4.16 22.12
C GLU A 45 2.13 5.36 22.98
N GLY A 46 1.73 6.56 22.58
CA GLY A 46 2.20 7.78 23.21
C GLY A 46 3.72 7.95 23.07
N SER A 47 4.42 8.06 24.18
CA SER A 47 5.90 8.16 24.23
C SER A 47 6.60 6.83 24.51
N LYS A 48 5.88 5.73 24.59
CA LYS A 48 6.40 4.41 24.95
C LYS A 48 6.23 3.39 23.83
N VAL A 49 6.94 2.26 23.96
CA VAL A 49 6.85 1.14 23.01
C VAL A 49 6.40 -0.11 23.76
N TYR A 50 5.32 -0.71 23.25
CA TYR A 50 4.74 -1.94 23.80
C TYR A 50 4.91 -3.11 22.83
N GLY A 51 4.90 -4.34 23.35
CA GLY A 51 4.72 -5.54 22.55
C GLY A 51 3.23 -5.88 22.43
N ARG A 52 2.67 -5.76 21.26
CA ARG A 52 1.25 -6.06 20.98
C ARG A 52 1.14 -7.17 19.93
N GLU A 53 -0.02 -7.76 19.81
CA GLU A 53 -0.32 -8.64 18.69
C GLU A 53 -0.26 -7.86 17.37
N ILE A 54 0.13 -8.53 16.29
CA ILE A 54 0.09 -7.91 14.95
C ILE A 54 -1.36 -7.56 14.65
N SER A 55 -1.59 -6.30 14.29
CA SER A 55 -2.90 -5.88 13.83
C SER A 55 -3.22 -6.52 12.47
N ALA A 56 -4.41 -7.11 12.35
CA ALA A 56 -4.96 -7.56 11.09
C ALA A 56 -5.61 -6.40 10.29
N SER A 57 -5.67 -5.19 10.87
CA SER A 57 -6.24 -4.02 10.21
C SER A 57 -5.38 -3.58 9.03
N ILE A 58 -6.03 -3.12 7.97
CA ILE A 58 -5.38 -2.39 6.87
C ILE A 58 -5.42 -0.88 7.09
N ASP A 59 -6.09 -0.42 8.16
CA ASP A 59 -6.14 1.00 8.54
C ASP A 59 -4.70 1.51 8.80
N PRO A 60 -4.21 2.47 8.00
CA PRO A 60 -2.86 3.01 8.15
C PRO A 60 -2.59 3.61 9.53
N ASP A 61 -3.62 4.18 10.19
CA ASP A 61 -3.50 4.77 11.53
C ASP A 61 -3.26 3.73 12.61
N VAL A 62 -3.69 2.50 12.36
CA VAL A 62 -3.46 1.35 13.26
C VAL A 62 -2.14 0.67 12.94
N THR A 63 -1.95 0.28 11.69
CA THR A 63 -0.78 -0.50 11.26
C THR A 63 0.51 0.29 11.35
N SER A 64 0.50 1.59 11.06
CA SER A 64 1.70 2.44 11.11
C SER A 64 2.34 2.53 12.50
N LYS A 65 1.57 2.33 13.58
CA LYS A 65 2.10 2.27 14.95
C LYS A 65 3.03 1.07 15.18
N GLN A 66 2.86 0.02 14.38
CA GLN A 66 3.63 -1.22 14.46
C GLN A 66 4.78 -1.31 13.44
N LEU A 67 4.94 -0.29 12.61
CA LEU A 67 5.90 -0.30 11.52
C LEU A 67 7.12 0.57 11.83
N TRP A 68 8.29 0.00 11.55
CA TRP A 68 9.58 0.59 11.88
C TRP A 68 10.50 0.51 10.69
N ARG A 69 11.29 1.55 10.48
CA ARG A 69 12.38 1.56 9.51
C ARG A 69 13.73 1.72 10.20
N PHE A 70 14.77 1.25 9.54
CA PHE A 70 16.14 1.22 10.07
C PHE A 70 17.05 2.11 9.24
N GLU A 71 17.61 3.13 9.86
CA GLU A 71 18.60 4.03 9.28
C GLU A 71 19.96 3.69 9.85
N LYS A 72 20.93 3.35 8.99
CA LYS A 72 22.24 2.87 9.42
C LYS A 72 23.24 4.01 9.52
N ASN A 73 23.91 4.12 10.65
CA ASN A 73 25.00 5.06 10.88
C ASN A 73 26.32 4.55 10.31
N ALA A 74 27.28 5.48 10.15
CA ALA A 74 28.64 5.14 9.65
C ALA A 74 29.38 4.13 10.51
N ASN A 75 29.10 4.08 11.82
CA ASN A 75 29.69 3.11 12.78
C ASN A 75 29.00 1.73 12.76
N GLY A 76 28.01 1.53 11.89
CA GLY A 76 27.27 0.27 11.75
C GLY A 76 26.08 0.10 12.67
N SER A 77 25.84 1.02 13.61
CA SER A 77 24.65 1.04 14.45
C SER A 77 23.43 1.57 13.69
N TYR A 78 22.24 1.39 14.27
CA TYR A 78 20.98 1.79 13.66
C TYR A 78 20.22 2.81 14.51
N VAL A 79 19.63 3.79 13.85
CA VAL A 79 18.51 4.56 14.34
C VAL A 79 17.23 3.87 13.83
N VAL A 80 16.26 3.68 14.71
CA VAL A 80 15.01 2.96 14.40
C VAL A 80 13.85 3.95 14.50
N VAL A 81 13.12 4.15 13.41
CA VAL A 81 12.10 5.20 13.29
C VAL A 81 10.71 4.58 13.14
N ASN A 82 9.76 5.02 13.95
CA ASN A 82 8.37 4.59 13.84
C ASN A 82 7.62 5.30 12.71
N LYS A 83 6.79 4.58 11.96
CA LYS A 83 6.05 5.12 10.80
C LYS A 83 4.97 6.13 11.21
N SER A 84 4.20 5.83 12.26
CA SER A 84 3.06 6.65 12.68
C SER A 84 3.48 8.00 13.25
N THR A 85 4.55 7.98 14.05
CA THR A 85 4.96 9.18 14.82
C THR A 85 6.13 9.94 14.18
N GLY A 86 6.90 9.28 13.30
CA GLY A 86 8.18 9.78 12.82
C GLY A 86 9.26 9.88 13.91
N LEU A 87 8.95 9.46 15.13
CA LEU A 87 9.88 9.50 16.25
C LEU A 87 10.83 8.32 16.22
N GLN A 88 12.00 8.50 16.84
CA GLN A 88 13.05 7.52 16.94
C GLN A 88 12.89 6.70 18.21
N LEU A 89 13.20 5.40 18.12
CA LEU A 89 13.30 4.52 19.27
C LEU A 89 14.44 4.96 20.16
N ASP A 90 14.15 5.18 21.43
CA ASP A 90 15.06 5.65 22.46
C ASP A 90 14.91 4.80 23.73
N LEU A 91 15.70 5.07 24.74
CA LEU A 91 15.62 4.46 26.05
C LEU A 91 15.40 5.52 27.13
N ASP A 92 14.31 5.34 27.88
CA ASP A 92 14.10 6.00 29.15
C ASP A 92 14.63 5.07 30.23
N TYR A 93 15.89 5.31 30.68
CA TYR A 93 16.60 4.46 31.62
C TYR A 93 16.98 5.25 32.85
N ASP A 94 16.49 4.80 34.02
CA ASP A 94 16.84 5.31 35.32
C ASP A 94 18.01 4.48 35.93
N ALA A 95 19.18 5.05 35.89
CA ALA A 95 20.39 4.43 36.44
C ALA A 95 20.33 4.19 37.95
N SER A 96 19.52 4.95 38.69
CA SER A 96 19.41 4.81 40.17
C SER A 96 18.57 3.60 40.57
N GLN A 97 17.66 3.16 39.69
CA GLN A 97 16.79 2.01 39.93
C GLN A 97 17.14 0.81 39.05
N GLU A 98 18.13 0.95 38.17
CA GLU A 98 18.52 -0.06 37.18
C GLU A 98 17.33 -0.54 36.35
N THR A 99 16.38 0.35 36.11
CA THR A 99 15.16 0.09 35.34
C THR A 99 15.06 1.02 34.14
N GLY A 100 14.44 0.54 33.08
CA GLY A 100 14.22 1.34 31.90
C GLY A 100 13.20 0.71 30.97
N HIS A 101 12.73 1.51 30.04
CA HIS A 101 11.82 1.06 28.98
C HIS A 101 12.14 1.74 27.65
N ALA A 102 11.71 1.10 26.57
CA ALA A 102 11.79 1.69 25.25
C ALA A 102 10.83 2.88 25.15
N ALA A 103 11.35 3.99 24.69
CA ALA A 103 10.67 5.27 24.55
C ALA A 103 10.74 5.77 23.12
N LEU A 104 10.06 6.87 22.85
CA LEU A 104 10.07 7.57 21.57
C LEU A 104 10.56 8.99 21.77
N ALA A 105 11.52 9.41 20.95
CA ALA A 105 12.09 10.75 20.98
C ALA A 105 12.21 11.33 19.56
N LYS A 106 12.15 12.66 19.44
CA LYS A 106 12.40 13.35 18.16
C LYS A 106 13.82 13.12 17.66
N THR A 107 14.77 13.06 18.60
CA THR A 107 16.16 12.68 18.37
C THR A 107 16.53 11.72 19.48
N ALA A 108 16.80 10.47 19.14
CA ALA A 108 17.15 9.47 20.12
C ALA A 108 18.52 9.76 20.77
N SER A 109 18.60 9.49 22.07
CA SER A 109 19.87 9.56 22.82
C SER A 109 20.72 8.31 22.63
N VAL A 110 20.15 7.27 22.03
CA VAL A 110 20.83 5.98 21.80
C VAL A 110 20.70 5.52 20.35
N THR A 111 21.60 4.66 19.96
CA THR A 111 21.53 3.86 18.74
C THR A 111 21.64 2.39 19.10
N PHE A 112 21.25 1.52 18.17
CA PHE A 112 21.22 0.09 18.44
C PHE A 112 22.15 -0.67 17.50
N LYS A 113 22.93 -1.59 18.05
CA LYS A 113 23.63 -2.63 17.30
C LYS A 113 22.75 -3.87 17.26
N LEU A 114 22.63 -4.49 16.10
CA LEU A 114 21.88 -5.71 15.90
C LEU A 114 22.82 -6.91 15.92
N ASN A 115 22.86 -7.62 17.05
CA ASN A 115 23.70 -8.79 17.24
C ASN A 115 22.95 -10.05 16.83
N LYS A 116 23.49 -10.82 15.89
CA LYS A 116 22.86 -12.06 15.44
C LYS A 116 23.00 -13.17 16.46
N ILE A 117 21.90 -13.83 16.81
CA ILE A 117 21.83 -15.00 17.71
C ILE A 117 20.97 -16.07 17.05
N GLY A 118 21.58 -17.07 16.44
CA GLY A 118 20.87 -18.06 15.64
C GLY A 118 20.13 -17.40 14.47
N ASP A 119 18.81 -17.58 14.43
CA ASP A 119 17.92 -17.00 13.42
C ASP A 119 17.28 -15.68 13.88
N TYR A 120 17.79 -15.05 14.92
CA TYR A 120 17.23 -13.84 15.51
C TYR A 120 18.31 -12.77 15.75
N TYR A 121 17.88 -11.59 16.18
CA TYR A 121 18.75 -10.48 16.55
C TYR A 121 18.42 -9.95 17.93
N GLN A 122 19.46 -9.50 18.64
CA GLN A 122 19.33 -8.68 19.85
C GLN A 122 19.56 -7.21 19.47
N PHE A 123 18.85 -6.33 20.16
CA PHE A 123 19.09 -4.90 20.14
C PHE A 123 19.99 -4.52 21.31
N GLU A 124 21.27 -4.36 21.08
CA GLU A 124 22.24 -3.83 22.01
C GLU A 124 22.25 -2.31 21.91
N SER A 125 21.99 -1.63 23.03
CA SER A 125 22.00 -0.17 23.10
C SER A 125 23.42 0.36 23.10
N SER A 126 23.63 1.54 22.50
CA SER A 126 24.89 2.30 22.66
C SER A 126 25.05 2.88 24.06
N LYS A 127 24.02 2.84 24.92
CA LYS A 127 24.06 3.24 26.33
C LYS A 127 24.26 2.00 27.18
N SER A 128 25.11 2.10 28.18
CA SER A 128 25.42 1.02 29.15
C SER A 128 24.83 1.34 30.51
N ALA A 129 24.55 0.30 31.28
CA ALA A 129 24.24 0.46 32.71
C ALA A 129 25.47 0.94 33.47
N PRO A 130 25.32 1.76 34.52
CA PRO A 130 26.44 2.32 35.30
C PRO A 130 27.02 1.33 36.29
N SER A 131 26.74 0.04 36.18
CA SER A 131 27.35 -1.02 37.00
C SER A 131 28.87 -1.09 36.83
N THR A 132 29.56 -1.70 37.75
CA THR A 132 31.02 -1.89 37.69
C THR A 132 31.36 -3.39 37.63
N PRO A 133 31.79 -3.94 36.46
CA PRO A 133 31.97 -3.25 35.17
C PRO A 133 30.64 -2.82 34.52
N ALA A 134 30.68 -1.81 33.64
CA ALA A 134 29.52 -1.35 32.91
C ALA A 134 28.89 -2.50 32.12
N ALA A 135 27.59 -2.71 32.30
CA ALA A 135 26.85 -3.76 31.63
C ALA A 135 26.14 -3.21 30.37
N GLU A 136 26.08 -4.04 29.37
CA GLU A 136 25.35 -3.73 28.12
C GLU A 136 23.84 -3.77 28.37
N LEU A 137 23.11 -2.86 27.74
CA LEU A 137 21.64 -2.81 27.81
C LEU A 137 21.04 -3.37 26.55
N TYR A 138 20.13 -4.32 26.70
CA TYR A 138 19.40 -4.95 25.60
C TYR A 138 17.91 -4.66 25.70
N LEU A 139 17.21 -4.59 24.56
CA LEU A 139 15.75 -4.57 24.55
C LEU A 139 15.20 -5.95 24.91
N HIS A 140 14.13 -5.95 25.70
CA HIS A 140 13.46 -7.14 26.20
C HIS A 140 11.95 -6.94 26.23
N GLN A 141 11.19 -7.93 25.78
CA GLN A 141 9.74 -7.91 25.91
C GLN A 141 9.36 -8.21 27.36
N GLY A 142 8.81 -7.22 28.04
CA GLY A 142 8.32 -7.36 29.40
C GLY A 142 7.18 -8.37 29.53
N ASN A 143 6.90 -8.78 30.75
CA ASN A 143 5.77 -9.64 31.10
C ASN A 143 4.51 -8.80 31.41
N ALA A 144 3.41 -9.47 31.79
CA ALA A 144 2.14 -8.81 32.13
C ALA A 144 2.26 -7.78 33.26
N GLY A 145 3.22 -7.93 34.19
CA GLY A 145 3.45 -6.95 35.25
C GLY A 145 4.00 -5.61 34.75
N TYR A 146 4.54 -5.60 33.51
CA TYR A 146 5.01 -4.41 32.82
C TYR A 146 4.08 -4.03 31.66
N ASP A 147 2.86 -4.53 31.64
CA ASP A 147 1.88 -4.30 30.57
C ASP A 147 2.45 -4.59 29.16
N PHE A 148 3.26 -5.63 29.05
CA PHE A 148 3.99 -6.01 27.85
C PHE A 148 4.86 -4.88 27.23
N LEU A 149 5.27 -3.92 28.04
CA LEU A 149 6.20 -2.86 27.63
C LEU A 149 7.53 -3.49 27.20
N ILE A 150 8.14 -2.93 26.16
CA ILE A 150 9.51 -3.26 25.80
C ILE A 150 10.44 -2.56 26.79
N ILE A 151 11.20 -3.32 27.54
CA ILE A 151 12.08 -2.83 28.61
C ILE A 151 13.56 -3.05 28.27
N THR A 152 14.44 -2.32 28.97
CA THR A 152 15.86 -2.55 28.93
C THR A 152 16.28 -3.49 30.05
N VAL A 153 17.23 -4.38 29.77
CA VAL A 153 17.81 -5.32 30.74
C VAL A 153 19.30 -5.48 30.46
N ASP A 154 20.01 -5.91 31.48
CA ASP A 154 21.42 -6.27 31.39
C ASP A 154 21.65 -7.57 30.59
N THR A 155 22.91 -7.99 30.52
CA THR A 155 23.34 -9.20 29.78
C THR A 155 22.69 -10.48 30.28
N THR A 156 22.26 -10.54 31.55
CA THR A 156 21.69 -11.75 32.15
C THR A 156 20.42 -12.21 31.45
N TRP A 157 19.57 -11.26 31.07
CA TRP A 157 18.31 -11.53 30.41
C TRP A 157 18.38 -11.34 28.88
N GLY A 158 19.45 -10.67 28.45
CA GLY A 158 19.63 -10.35 27.02
C GLY A 158 19.69 -11.57 26.11
N SER A 159 20.07 -12.75 26.60
CA SER A 159 20.13 -14.00 25.81
C SER A 159 18.82 -14.77 25.75
N GLY A 160 17.80 -14.40 26.53
CA GLY A 160 16.50 -15.06 26.59
C GLY A 160 15.67 -14.81 25.32
N ASP A 161 14.64 -15.64 25.10
CA ASP A 161 13.78 -15.57 23.91
C ASP A 161 12.99 -14.26 23.81
N ASN A 162 12.74 -13.62 24.95
CA ASN A 162 12.08 -12.32 25.01
C ASN A 162 13.00 -11.14 24.61
N SER A 163 14.30 -11.40 24.39
CA SER A 163 15.28 -10.43 23.86
C SER A 163 15.74 -10.78 22.45
N LYS A 164 15.09 -11.76 21.81
CA LYS A 164 15.37 -12.18 20.44
C LYS A 164 14.27 -11.67 19.50
N PHE A 165 14.66 -10.98 18.46
CA PHE A 165 13.75 -10.33 17.53
C PHE A 165 14.02 -10.76 16.09
N SER A 166 12.98 -10.79 15.31
CA SER A 166 13.02 -10.95 13.85
C SER A 166 12.40 -9.74 13.17
N PHE A 167 12.72 -9.55 11.89
CA PHE A 167 12.21 -8.46 11.10
C PHE A 167 11.33 -9.02 9.99
N LYS A 168 10.03 -8.80 10.10
CA LYS A 168 9.06 -9.20 9.08
C LYS A 168 8.81 -8.01 8.16
N PRO A 169 9.19 -8.07 6.86
CA PRO A 169 8.90 -6.99 5.93
C PRO A 169 7.40 -6.69 5.89
N PHE A 170 7.07 -5.41 5.90
CA PHE A 170 5.69 -4.98 5.69
C PHE A 170 5.41 -4.95 4.20
N VAL A 171 4.33 -5.62 3.82
CA VAL A 171 3.76 -5.51 2.49
C VAL A 171 2.47 -4.71 2.63
N ASP A 172 2.39 -3.61 1.90
CA ASP A 172 1.17 -2.81 1.88
C ASP A 172 0.16 -3.49 0.97
N TYR A 173 -0.90 -3.99 1.59
CA TYR A 173 -2.02 -4.60 0.88
C TYR A 173 -3.21 -3.65 0.73
N SER A 174 -3.10 -2.39 1.16
CA SER A 174 -4.17 -1.42 0.98
C SER A 174 -4.52 -1.24 -0.49
N ILE A 175 -5.78 -1.01 -0.76
CA ILE A 175 -6.23 -0.68 -2.12
C ILE A 175 -5.81 0.75 -2.40
N GLU A 176 -4.95 0.94 -3.39
CA GLU A 176 -4.59 2.26 -3.89
C GLU A 176 -5.64 2.69 -4.92
N TYR A 177 -6.46 3.63 -4.51
CA TYR A 177 -7.54 4.12 -5.37
C TYR A 177 -7.00 5.07 -6.44
N SER A 178 -7.62 5.00 -7.59
CA SER A 178 -7.39 5.97 -8.67
C SER A 178 -8.05 7.30 -8.34
N ASP A 179 -7.38 8.38 -8.71
CA ASP A 179 -7.85 9.75 -8.56
C ASP A 179 -7.78 10.50 -9.92
N ASP A 180 -7.91 11.83 -9.90
CA ASP A 180 -7.82 12.69 -11.07
C ASP A 180 -6.39 12.81 -11.66
N LYS A 181 -5.38 12.34 -10.93
CA LYS A 181 -3.96 12.43 -11.31
C LYS A 181 -3.35 11.09 -11.64
N THR A 182 -3.89 10.00 -11.06
CA THR A 182 -3.34 8.66 -11.19
C THR A 182 -4.42 7.62 -11.42
N GLU A 183 -4.16 6.68 -12.31
CA GLU A 183 -4.98 5.48 -12.49
C GLU A 183 -4.17 4.27 -12.06
N THR A 184 -4.65 3.57 -11.04
CA THR A 184 -4.03 2.33 -10.54
C THR A 184 -4.86 1.13 -10.98
N TYR A 185 -4.23 0.21 -11.69
CA TYR A 185 -4.86 -0.99 -12.24
C TYR A 185 -4.43 -2.25 -11.50
N TYR A 186 -5.40 -3.11 -11.27
CA TYR A 186 -5.25 -4.40 -10.59
C TYR A 186 -5.78 -5.54 -11.43
N GLN A 187 -5.20 -6.73 -11.25
CA GLN A 187 -5.85 -7.98 -11.54
C GLN A 187 -6.46 -8.53 -10.26
N LEU A 188 -7.75 -8.86 -10.28
CA LEU A 188 -8.46 -9.53 -9.20
C LEU A 188 -8.25 -11.03 -9.37
N THR A 189 -7.33 -11.60 -8.59
CA THR A 189 -6.95 -13.03 -8.68
C THR A 189 -7.66 -13.81 -7.60
N ASN A 190 -8.30 -14.91 -7.94
CA ASN A 190 -8.93 -15.77 -6.95
C ASN A 190 -7.90 -16.49 -6.09
N ALA A 191 -8.12 -16.52 -4.78
CA ALA A 191 -7.18 -17.10 -3.81
C ALA A 191 -7.48 -18.54 -3.42
N SER A 192 -8.57 -19.14 -3.93
CA SER A 192 -8.89 -20.54 -3.65
C SER A 192 -7.96 -21.50 -4.38
N LYS A 193 -7.87 -22.73 -3.87
CA LYS A 193 -7.06 -23.77 -4.50
C LYS A 193 -7.61 -24.22 -5.86
N ASP A 194 -8.94 -24.14 -6.04
CA ASP A 194 -9.61 -24.63 -7.23
C ASP A 194 -9.48 -23.67 -8.41
N PHE A 195 -9.34 -22.35 -8.11
CA PHE A 195 -9.23 -21.27 -9.10
C PHE A 195 -7.92 -20.48 -8.96
N ASN A 196 -6.92 -21.06 -8.32
CA ASN A 196 -5.66 -20.38 -8.01
C ASN A 196 -4.98 -19.84 -9.27
N GLY A 197 -4.68 -18.54 -9.25
CA GLY A 197 -4.03 -17.83 -10.35
C GLY A 197 -4.99 -17.40 -11.47
N GLN A 198 -6.29 -17.74 -11.39
CA GLN A 198 -7.28 -17.21 -12.33
C GLN A 198 -7.72 -15.81 -11.92
N VAL A 199 -7.90 -14.96 -12.91
CA VAL A 199 -8.30 -13.55 -12.76
C VAL A 199 -9.66 -13.30 -13.40
N ILE A 200 -10.35 -12.28 -12.89
CA ILE A 200 -11.59 -11.79 -13.49
C ILE A 200 -11.26 -11.11 -14.82
N LYS A 201 -11.91 -11.56 -15.88
CA LYS A 201 -11.85 -10.98 -17.22
C LYS A 201 -13.22 -10.57 -17.70
N GLU A 202 -13.32 -9.39 -18.30
CA GLU A 202 -14.48 -9.01 -19.07
C GLU A 202 -14.44 -9.69 -20.44
N GLN A 203 -15.51 -10.43 -20.76
CA GLN A 203 -15.71 -11.03 -22.06
C GLN A 203 -16.64 -10.12 -22.86
N THR A 204 -16.11 -9.40 -23.85
CA THR A 204 -16.91 -8.54 -24.72
C THR A 204 -17.95 -9.37 -25.46
N SER A 205 -19.22 -8.99 -25.34
CA SER A 205 -20.26 -9.53 -26.23
C SER A 205 -20.06 -8.95 -27.61
N ASN A 206 -20.23 -9.76 -28.66
CA ASN A 206 -20.17 -9.31 -30.04
C ASN A 206 -21.43 -8.51 -30.49
N GLU A 207 -22.19 -7.98 -29.53
CA GLU A 207 -23.41 -7.22 -29.83
C GLU A 207 -23.20 -5.72 -29.67
N ASP A 208 -23.33 -5.00 -30.77
CA ASP A 208 -23.24 -3.54 -30.86
C ASP A 208 -24.41 -2.80 -30.16
N SER A 209 -24.88 -3.23 -29.01
CA SER A 209 -25.92 -2.52 -28.28
C SER A 209 -25.33 -1.76 -27.08
N ASP A 210 -25.71 -0.49 -26.95
CA ASP A 210 -25.33 0.35 -25.79
C ASP A 210 -25.77 -0.22 -24.43
N ASP A 211 -26.63 -1.24 -24.43
CA ASP A 211 -27.12 -1.99 -23.27
C ASP A 211 -26.53 -3.40 -23.17
N ALA A 212 -25.55 -3.75 -23.99
CA ALA A 212 -24.96 -5.09 -23.98
C ALA A 212 -24.15 -5.28 -22.67
N ALA A 213 -24.74 -6.03 -21.78
CA ALA A 213 -24.05 -6.51 -20.60
C ALA A 213 -22.98 -7.49 -21.03
N ALA A 214 -21.72 -7.15 -20.85
CA ALA A 214 -20.64 -8.09 -21.07
C ALA A 214 -20.58 -9.10 -19.91
N SER A 215 -20.39 -10.37 -20.23
CA SER A 215 -20.18 -11.39 -19.22
C SER A 215 -18.79 -11.27 -18.59
N VAL A 216 -18.66 -11.79 -17.38
CA VAL A 216 -17.40 -11.85 -16.65
C VAL A 216 -17.03 -13.31 -16.49
N VAL A 217 -15.80 -13.66 -16.83
CA VAL A 217 -15.28 -15.02 -16.77
C VAL A 217 -13.97 -15.07 -15.95
N LEU A 218 -13.56 -16.27 -15.59
CA LEU A 218 -12.25 -16.53 -15.00
C LEU A 218 -11.31 -17.05 -16.07
N GLU A 219 -10.15 -16.43 -16.20
CA GLU A 219 -9.08 -16.89 -17.07
C GLU A 219 -7.71 -16.86 -16.38
N ALA A 220 -6.71 -17.48 -16.98
CA ALA A 220 -5.34 -17.38 -16.54
C ALA A 220 -4.87 -15.93 -16.58
N ALA A 221 -4.07 -15.52 -15.59
CA ALA A 221 -3.57 -14.14 -15.52
C ALA A 221 -2.67 -13.81 -16.71
N ASP A 222 -2.97 -12.72 -17.41
CA ASP A 222 -2.14 -12.11 -18.44
C ASP A 222 -2.07 -10.60 -18.17
N GLU A 223 -0.88 -10.12 -17.77
CA GLU A 223 -0.68 -8.70 -17.47
C GLU A 223 -0.71 -7.80 -18.71
N SER A 224 -0.63 -8.38 -19.91
CA SER A 224 -0.74 -7.64 -21.18
C SER A 224 -2.19 -7.46 -21.64
N ASP A 225 -3.13 -8.25 -21.11
CA ASP A 225 -4.55 -8.22 -21.48
C ASP A 225 -5.31 -7.18 -20.63
N ALA A 226 -5.61 -6.04 -21.24
CA ALA A 226 -6.34 -4.95 -20.60
C ALA A 226 -7.75 -5.35 -20.12
N SER A 227 -8.38 -6.39 -20.70
CA SER A 227 -9.69 -6.88 -20.29
C SER A 227 -9.68 -7.61 -18.93
N THR A 228 -8.48 -7.99 -18.43
CA THR A 228 -8.26 -8.56 -17.09
C THR A 228 -7.88 -7.51 -16.05
N GLN A 229 -7.75 -6.26 -16.44
CA GLN A 229 -7.25 -5.18 -15.60
C GLN A 229 -8.37 -4.25 -15.16
N TRP A 230 -8.40 -3.94 -13.88
CA TRP A 230 -9.48 -3.19 -13.25
C TRP A 230 -8.93 -2.02 -12.45
N ARG A 231 -9.43 -0.83 -12.75
CA ARG A 231 -9.13 0.37 -11.99
C ARG A 231 -10.02 0.42 -10.75
N ALA A 232 -9.40 0.57 -9.57
CA ALA A 232 -10.14 0.76 -8.33
C ALA A 232 -10.43 2.25 -8.11
N VAL A 233 -11.71 2.59 -7.96
CA VAL A 233 -12.17 3.95 -7.71
C VAL A 233 -12.90 3.99 -6.37
N GLU A 234 -12.51 4.89 -5.48
CA GLU A 234 -13.17 5.08 -4.20
C GLU A 234 -14.50 5.81 -4.38
N THR A 235 -15.55 5.31 -3.72
CA THR A 235 -16.86 5.96 -3.65
C THR A 235 -17.34 6.01 -2.20
N LYS A 236 -18.44 6.73 -1.95
CA LYS A 236 -19.06 6.78 -0.61
C LYS A 236 -19.62 5.42 -0.16
N GLU A 237 -19.95 4.56 -1.11
CA GLU A 237 -20.55 3.27 -0.86
C GLU A 237 -19.55 2.11 -0.90
N GLY A 238 -18.28 2.36 -1.28
CA GLY A 238 -17.23 1.34 -1.37
C GLY A 238 -16.33 1.54 -2.59
N VAL A 239 -15.75 0.46 -3.09
CA VAL A 239 -14.88 0.46 -4.27
C VAL A 239 -15.67 0.14 -5.54
N GLN A 240 -15.45 0.90 -6.60
CA GLN A 240 -15.86 0.55 -7.96
C GLN A 240 -14.67 -0.02 -8.72
N PHE A 241 -14.88 -1.14 -9.40
CA PHE A 241 -13.89 -1.69 -10.32
C PHE A 241 -14.31 -1.37 -11.75
N VAL A 242 -13.45 -0.62 -12.46
CA VAL A 242 -13.68 -0.17 -13.83
C VAL A 242 -12.71 -0.89 -14.76
N ASN A 243 -13.20 -1.61 -15.75
CA ASN A 243 -12.38 -2.36 -16.69
C ASN A 243 -11.52 -1.43 -17.54
N ARG A 244 -10.25 -1.79 -17.76
CA ARG A 244 -9.30 -0.95 -18.51
C ARG A 244 -9.62 -0.89 -20.00
N ALA A 245 -10.05 -2.00 -20.58
CA ALA A 245 -10.30 -2.08 -22.02
C ALA A 245 -11.58 -1.35 -22.45
N THR A 246 -12.64 -1.48 -21.65
CA THR A 246 -14.00 -1.05 -22.05
C THR A 246 -14.51 0.14 -21.27
N GLN A 247 -13.90 0.46 -20.10
CA GLN A 247 -14.39 1.43 -19.12
C GLN A 247 -15.74 1.03 -18.48
N HIS A 248 -16.16 -0.22 -18.62
CA HIS A 248 -17.34 -0.76 -17.97
C HIS A 248 -17.07 -1.01 -16.47
N GLN A 249 -18.11 -0.87 -15.67
CA GLN A 249 -18.04 -1.11 -14.22
C GLN A 249 -18.47 -2.53 -13.90
N LEU A 250 -17.74 -3.19 -13.00
CA LEU A 250 -18.12 -4.49 -12.45
C LEU A 250 -19.35 -4.32 -11.55
N GLN A 251 -20.44 -4.99 -11.86
CA GLN A 251 -21.74 -4.82 -11.23
C GLN A 251 -22.36 -6.15 -10.82
N THR A 252 -23.11 -6.14 -9.70
CA THR A 252 -24.08 -7.20 -9.41
C THR A 252 -25.48 -6.69 -9.73
N LEU A 253 -26.22 -7.48 -10.47
CA LEU A 253 -27.61 -7.19 -10.80
C LEU A 253 -28.55 -8.10 -10.01
N PRO A 254 -29.73 -7.60 -9.64
CA PRO A 254 -30.79 -8.44 -9.13
C PRO A 254 -31.24 -9.43 -10.20
N GLU A 255 -31.78 -10.54 -9.74
CA GLU A 255 -32.35 -11.58 -10.55
C GLU A 255 -33.49 -11.06 -11.43
N VAL A 256 -33.33 -11.17 -12.75
CA VAL A 256 -34.42 -11.02 -13.71
C VAL A 256 -34.77 -12.41 -14.18
N PHE A 257 -35.94 -12.96 -13.78
CA PHE A 257 -36.43 -14.30 -14.15
C PHE A 257 -35.97 -15.51 -13.28
N GLY A 258 -35.94 -15.36 -11.96
CA GLY A 258 -36.22 -16.53 -11.05
C GLY A 258 -35.06 -17.45 -10.74
N ALA A 259 -33.80 -17.26 -11.08
CA ALA A 259 -32.79 -18.21 -10.67
C ALA A 259 -31.32 -17.74 -10.61
N PHE A 260 -30.88 -16.65 -11.21
CA PHE A 260 -29.45 -16.40 -11.34
C PHE A 260 -29.05 -14.99 -10.95
N ASN A 261 -28.15 -14.87 -9.96
CA ASN A 261 -27.43 -13.64 -9.72
C ASN A 261 -26.43 -13.45 -10.85
N ILE A 262 -26.52 -12.36 -11.59
CA ILE A 262 -25.66 -12.09 -12.74
C ILE A 262 -24.59 -11.09 -12.33
N LEU A 263 -23.34 -11.49 -12.45
CA LEU A 263 -22.21 -10.57 -12.48
C LEU A 263 -22.00 -10.12 -13.91
N ARG A 264 -22.05 -8.83 -14.17
CA ARG A 264 -21.78 -8.26 -15.49
C ARG A 264 -21.01 -6.96 -15.38
N THR A 265 -20.58 -6.46 -16.50
CA THR A 265 -20.06 -5.10 -16.64
C THR A 265 -21.00 -4.24 -17.47
N GLY A 266 -21.02 -2.95 -17.26
CA GLY A 266 -21.87 -2.01 -17.99
C GLY A 266 -21.42 -0.55 -17.82
N THR A 267 -21.95 0.30 -18.68
CA THR A 267 -21.71 1.76 -18.67
C THR A 267 -22.70 2.49 -17.76
N ILE A 268 -23.85 1.89 -17.48
CA ILE A 268 -24.88 2.52 -16.65
C ILE A 268 -24.44 2.44 -15.19
N VAL A 269 -24.39 3.59 -14.54
CA VAL A 269 -24.22 3.69 -13.07
C VAL A 269 -25.49 3.15 -12.42
N ALA A 270 -25.64 1.82 -12.40
CA ALA A 270 -26.67 1.16 -11.62
C ALA A 270 -26.25 1.19 -10.16
N LYS A 271 -27.20 1.38 -9.27
CA LYS A 271 -26.99 1.10 -7.85
C LYS A 271 -26.59 -0.38 -7.71
N GLY A 272 -25.53 -0.66 -6.93
CA GLY A 272 -24.98 -2.03 -6.80
C GLY A 272 -23.67 -2.27 -7.55
N ASN A 273 -23.04 -1.22 -8.06
CA ASN A 273 -21.71 -1.27 -8.68
C ASN A 273 -20.58 -0.86 -7.73
N ALA A 274 -20.90 -0.52 -6.49
CA ALA A 274 -19.93 -0.30 -5.42
C ALA A 274 -19.82 -1.54 -4.53
N TRP A 275 -18.59 -1.96 -4.29
CA TRP A 275 -18.28 -3.16 -3.53
C TRP A 275 -17.68 -2.77 -2.17
N THR A 276 -18.22 -3.30 -1.10
CA THR A 276 -17.58 -3.23 0.20
C THR A 276 -16.41 -4.20 0.22
N ALA A 277 -15.20 -3.69 0.41
CA ALA A 277 -13.99 -4.49 0.51
C ALA A 277 -13.79 -4.91 1.98
N ILE A 278 -13.80 -6.21 2.25
CA ILE A 278 -13.55 -6.81 3.55
C ILE A 278 -12.18 -7.47 3.50
N TYR A 279 -11.23 -6.97 4.27
CA TYR A 279 -9.88 -7.54 4.33
C TYR A 279 -9.88 -8.81 5.18
N LEU A 280 -9.41 -9.92 4.61
CA LEU A 280 -9.37 -11.24 5.25
C LEU A 280 -7.98 -11.57 5.84
N GLY A 281 -6.99 -10.70 5.66
CA GLY A 281 -5.59 -10.99 6.00
C GLY A 281 -4.79 -11.58 4.84
N ASN A 282 -3.46 -11.56 4.95
CA ASN A 282 -2.52 -12.10 3.97
C ASN A 282 -2.72 -11.59 2.53
N GLY A 283 -3.19 -10.35 2.37
CA GLY A 283 -3.46 -9.75 1.05
C GLY A 283 -4.74 -10.22 0.39
N GLN A 284 -5.59 -10.93 1.10
CA GLN A 284 -6.87 -11.42 0.60
C GLN A 284 -8.02 -10.49 1.00
N TYR A 285 -8.96 -10.33 0.10
CA TYR A 285 -10.18 -9.55 0.26
C TYR A 285 -11.40 -10.40 -0.09
N CYS A 286 -12.51 -10.12 0.57
CA CYS A 286 -13.83 -10.48 0.12
C CYS A 286 -14.56 -9.21 -0.32
N PHE A 287 -15.27 -9.27 -1.44
CA PHE A 287 -16.04 -8.15 -1.96
C PHE A 287 -17.53 -8.45 -1.87
N SER A 288 -18.28 -7.55 -1.23
CA SER A 288 -19.74 -7.66 -1.14
C SER A 288 -20.41 -6.42 -1.69
N ALA A 289 -21.55 -6.61 -2.33
CA ALA A 289 -22.40 -5.52 -2.81
C ALA A 289 -23.88 -5.82 -2.48
N THR A 290 -24.64 -4.76 -2.19
CA THR A 290 -26.07 -4.88 -1.94
C THR A 290 -26.81 -4.30 -3.14
N ALA A 291 -27.50 -5.14 -3.91
CA ALA A 291 -28.34 -4.67 -4.99
C ALA A 291 -29.55 -3.92 -4.43
N THR A 292 -29.89 -2.81 -5.08
CA THR A 292 -30.95 -1.91 -4.57
C THR A 292 -32.36 -2.43 -4.76
N ASP A 293 -32.57 -3.29 -5.74
CA ASP A 293 -33.91 -3.71 -6.12
C ASP A 293 -34.48 -4.79 -5.19
N ASP A 294 -33.61 -5.62 -4.58
CA ASP A 294 -34.02 -6.66 -3.65
C ASP A 294 -33.42 -6.53 -2.25
N ASN A 295 -32.53 -5.55 -2.04
CA ASN A 295 -31.84 -5.30 -0.78
C ASN A 295 -31.05 -6.53 -0.24
N VAL A 296 -30.59 -7.40 -1.14
CA VAL A 296 -29.82 -8.60 -0.78
C VAL A 296 -28.34 -8.32 -0.96
N THR A 297 -27.55 -8.58 0.08
CA THR A 297 -26.09 -8.55 0.01
C THR A 297 -25.57 -9.80 -0.66
N ARG A 298 -24.75 -9.61 -1.67
CA ARG A 298 -24.10 -10.65 -2.45
C ARG A 298 -22.60 -10.53 -2.36
N TYR A 299 -21.91 -11.68 -2.48
CA TYR A 299 -20.46 -11.76 -2.41
C TYR A 299 -19.90 -12.17 -3.76
N LEU A 300 -18.83 -11.52 -4.19
CA LEU A 300 -18.11 -11.88 -5.40
C LEU A 300 -17.45 -13.24 -5.21
N GLY A 301 -17.91 -14.25 -5.92
CA GLY A 301 -17.43 -15.62 -5.83
C GLY A 301 -16.97 -16.20 -7.17
N ALA A 302 -16.06 -17.16 -7.14
CA ALA A 302 -15.61 -17.93 -8.27
C ALA A 302 -16.35 -19.29 -8.29
N ASN A 303 -16.79 -19.72 -9.47
CA ASN A 303 -17.35 -21.06 -9.68
C ASN A 303 -16.90 -21.65 -11.03
N THR A 304 -17.23 -22.93 -11.29
CA THR A 304 -16.76 -23.67 -12.49
C THR A 304 -17.33 -23.12 -13.80
N ASP A 305 -18.44 -22.45 -13.74
CA ASP A 305 -19.13 -21.98 -14.95
C ASP A 305 -18.91 -20.49 -15.20
N ASN A 306 -18.83 -19.70 -14.16
CA ASN A 306 -18.56 -18.25 -14.21
C ASN A 306 -18.29 -17.72 -12.81
N THR A 307 -17.84 -16.46 -12.72
CA THR A 307 -17.87 -15.72 -11.48
C THR A 307 -19.31 -15.32 -11.19
N ALA A 308 -19.83 -15.68 -10.03
CA ALA A 308 -21.21 -15.35 -9.63
C ALA A 308 -21.24 -14.80 -8.20
N PRO A 309 -22.11 -13.81 -7.90
CA PRO A 309 -22.36 -13.41 -6.55
C PRO A 309 -23.30 -14.42 -5.87
N GLU A 310 -22.89 -14.94 -4.73
CA GLU A 310 -23.68 -15.88 -3.93
C GLU A 310 -24.12 -15.26 -2.60
N LYS A 311 -25.11 -15.89 -1.93
CA LYS A 311 -25.49 -15.50 -0.58
C LYS A 311 -24.34 -15.74 0.39
N ALA A 312 -24.27 -14.90 1.45
CA ALA A 312 -23.19 -14.86 2.42
C ALA A 312 -22.66 -16.23 2.83
N PRO A 313 -21.36 -16.52 2.58
CA PRO A 313 -20.69 -17.61 3.27
C PRO A 313 -20.55 -17.26 4.75
N LYS A 314 -20.30 -18.25 5.59
CA LYS A 314 -19.97 -18.00 7.00
C LYS A 314 -18.58 -17.36 7.07
N ASP A 315 -18.40 -16.36 7.93
CA ASP A 315 -17.19 -15.53 8.04
C ASP A 315 -15.90 -16.35 8.24
N GLU A 316 -15.98 -17.48 8.95
CA GLU A 316 -14.85 -18.36 9.26
C GLU A 316 -14.32 -19.17 8.05
N ASP A 317 -15.08 -19.24 6.94
CA ASP A 317 -14.75 -20.01 5.75
C ASP A 317 -14.25 -19.15 4.57
N LEU A 318 -14.07 -17.84 4.77
CA LEU A 318 -13.76 -16.91 3.66
C LEU A 318 -12.33 -16.99 3.17
N VAL A 319 -11.35 -17.14 4.10
CA VAL A 319 -9.92 -17.13 3.74
C VAL A 319 -9.58 -18.32 2.86
N GLY A 320 -9.02 -18.06 1.67
CA GLY A 320 -8.67 -19.13 0.71
C GLY A 320 -9.86 -19.82 0.06
N SER A 321 -11.08 -19.30 0.23
CA SER A 321 -12.30 -19.78 -0.42
C SER A 321 -12.48 -19.20 -1.82
N ALA A 322 -13.51 -19.67 -2.53
CA ALA A 322 -13.90 -19.09 -3.81
C ALA A 322 -14.30 -17.59 -3.75
N PHE A 323 -14.55 -17.07 -2.54
CA PHE A 323 -14.88 -15.67 -2.29
C PHE A 323 -13.66 -14.80 -1.92
N ALA A 324 -12.48 -15.42 -1.80
CA ALA A 324 -11.25 -14.71 -1.46
C ALA A 324 -10.50 -14.29 -2.73
N TRP A 325 -10.16 -13.02 -2.79
CA TRP A 325 -9.48 -12.40 -3.92
C TRP A 325 -8.22 -11.67 -3.46
N THR A 326 -7.16 -11.76 -4.24
CA THR A 326 -5.99 -10.90 -4.10
C THR A 326 -5.99 -9.85 -5.19
N LEU A 327 -5.61 -8.62 -4.84
CA LEU A 327 -5.43 -7.55 -5.80
C LEU A 327 -3.95 -7.47 -6.18
N LYS A 328 -3.62 -7.96 -7.36
CA LYS A 328 -2.29 -7.82 -7.91
C LYS A 328 -2.20 -6.51 -8.67
N LYS A 329 -1.46 -5.55 -8.14
CA LYS A 329 -1.19 -4.29 -8.83
C LYS A 329 -0.39 -4.55 -10.11
N VAL A 330 -0.93 -4.10 -11.23
CA VAL A 330 -0.32 -4.26 -12.56
C VAL A 330 0.45 -2.98 -12.92
N GLU A 331 -0.21 -1.84 -12.83
CA GLU A 331 0.35 -0.57 -13.26
C GLU A 331 -0.30 0.60 -12.52
N THR A 332 0.45 1.70 -12.38
CA THR A 332 -0.06 3.03 -12.02
C THR A 332 0.31 4.01 -13.12
N ILE A 333 -0.69 4.66 -13.70
CA ILE A 333 -0.52 5.63 -14.79
C ILE A 333 -0.80 7.02 -14.24
N ALA A 334 0.14 7.96 -14.40
CA ALA A 334 -0.12 9.36 -14.13
C ALA A 334 -1.04 9.93 -15.22
N THR A 335 -2.24 10.36 -14.84
CA THR A 335 -3.23 10.98 -15.75
C THR A 335 -3.21 12.50 -15.66
N GLY A 336 -2.72 13.03 -14.56
CA GLY A 336 -2.50 14.45 -14.37
C GLY A 336 -1.27 14.92 -15.15
N VAL A 337 -1.38 16.05 -15.82
CA VAL A 337 -0.19 16.85 -16.10
C VAL A 337 0.29 17.30 -14.72
N ASP A 338 1.32 16.65 -14.19
CA ASP A 338 2.04 17.22 -13.07
C ASP A 338 2.29 18.69 -13.43
N ASP A 339 1.84 19.61 -12.61
CA ASP A 339 2.43 20.93 -12.55
C ASP A 339 3.91 20.67 -12.21
N ALA A 340 4.68 20.44 -13.27
CA ALA A 340 6.09 20.15 -13.15
C ALA A 340 6.66 21.25 -12.29
N THR A 341 7.00 20.90 -11.08
CA THR A 341 7.74 21.73 -10.15
C THR A 341 8.85 22.39 -10.93
N SER A 342 8.65 23.69 -11.17
CA SER A 342 9.43 24.53 -12.03
C SER A 342 10.85 24.66 -11.49
N GLN A 343 11.76 23.85 -12.01
CA GLN A 343 13.14 24.25 -11.91
C GLN A 343 13.85 24.46 -13.24
N ASP A 344 13.27 24.05 -14.40
CA ASP A 344 13.92 24.33 -15.70
C ASP A 344 12.96 24.45 -16.91
N LYS A 345 11.65 24.69 -16.71
CA LYS A 345 10.79 25.01 -17.86
C LYS A 345 10.97 26.48 -18.26
N PRO A 346 11.32 26.73 -19.52
CA PRO A 346 11.39 28.10 -20.00
C PRO A 346 10.00 28.75 -19.88
N ALA A 347 9.88 29.76 -19.01
CA ALA A 347 8.64 30.49 -18.81
C ALA A 347 8.33 31.35 -20.03
N VAL A 348 7.09 31.27 -20.51
CA VAL A 348 6.60 32.14 -21.59
C VAL A 348 5.88 33.34 -21.01
N SER A 349 6.26 34.54 -21.38
CA SER A 349 5.65 35.78 -20.93
C SER A 349 5.32 36.70 -22.12
N VAL A 350 4.31 37.56 -21.95
CA VAL A 350 3.95 38.57 -22.92
C VAL A 350 4.14 39.95 -22.29
N LYS A 351 4.95 40.77 -22.91
CA LYS A 351 5.14 42.17 -22.48
C LYS A 351 5.07 43.09 -23.68
N ASN A 352 4.16 44.06 -23.66
CA ASN A 352 3.94 45.04 -24.73
C ASN A 352 3.67 44.40 -26.12
N GLY A 353 2.94 43.30 -26.15
CA GLY A 353 2.65 42.57 -27.39
C GLY A 353 3.78 41.67 -27.90
N VAL A 354 4.90 41.55 -27.15
CA VAL A 354 6.03 40.69 -27.52
C VAL A 354 6.04 39.45 -26.64
N ILE A 355 6.06 38.28 -27.25
CA ILE A 355 6.24 36.99 -26.55
C ILE A 355 7.72 36.81 -26.24
N ARG A 356 8.03 36.52 -24.98
CA ARG A 356 9.39 36.23 -24.51
C ARG A 356 9.41 34.88 -23.83
N VAL A 357 10.44 34.09 -24.09
CA VAL A 357 10.72 32.81 -23.46
C VAL A 357 11.96 32.97 -22.58
N SER A 358 11.87 32.56 -21.32
CA SER A 358 13.05 32.54 -20.43
C SER A 358 13.98 31.38 -20.80
N GLY A 359 15.30 31.58 -20.63
CA GLY A 359 16.29 30.56 -20.95
C GLY A 359 16.83 30.70 -22.39
N LYS A 360 17.70 29.74 -22.77
CA LYS A 360 18.39 29.70 -24.08
C LYS A 360 17.80 28.69 -25.07
N ALA A 361 16.69 28.02 -24.71
CA ALA A 361 16.07 27.01 -25.56
C ALA A 361 15.50 27.64 -26.84
N PRO A 362 15.72 27.05 -28.01
CA PRO A 362 15.11 27.51 -29.26
C PRO A 362 13.60 27.32 -29.21
N TYR A 363 12.85 28.29 -29.71
CA TYR A 363 11.39 28.23 -29.75
C TYR A 363 10.83 28.80 -31.05
N THR A 364 9.63 28.38 -31.39
CA THR A 364 8.87 28.89 -32.51
C THR A 364 7.51 29.43 -32.06
N ILE A 365 7.01 30.43 -32.79
CA ILE A 365 5.70 31.03 -32.52
C ILE A 365 4.83 30.86 -33.77
N HIS A 366 3.61 30.35 -33.61
CA HIS A 366 2.65 30.22 -34.70
C HIS A 366 1.29 30.82 -34.31
N THR A 367 0.59 31.35 -35.28
CA THR A 367 -0.83 31.69 -35.14
C THR A 367 -1.65 30.39 -35.07
N LEU A 368 -2.92 30.48 -34.66
CA LEU A 368 -3.84 29.33 -34.72
C LEU A 368 -4.05 28.78 -36.15
N SER A 369 -3.85 29.62 -37.18
CA SER A 369 -3.90 29.19 -38.59
C SER A 369 -2.61 28.55 -39.09
N GLY A 370 -1.61 28.35 -38.20
CA GLY A 370 -0.32 27.72 -38.55
C GLY A 370 0.71 28.66 -39.14
N LYS A 371 0.41 29.94 -39.33
CA LYS A 371 1.39 30.92 -39.85
C LYS A 371 2.45 31.20 -38.78
N GLN A 372 3.73 31.07 -39.13
CA GLN A 372 4.83 31.38 -38.24
C GLN A 372 4.97 32.88 -38.01
N ALA A 373 5.11 33.28 -36.75
CA ALA A 373 5.42 34.65 -36.34
C ALA A 373 6.89 34.72 -35.89
N LYS A 374 7.51 35.88 -36.07
CA LYS A 374 8.92 36.08 -35.75
C LYS A 374 9.09 36.37 -34.26
N ALA A 375 10.03 35.66 -33.65
CA ALA A 375 10.35 35.82 -32.25
C ALA A 375 10.92 37.23 -31.97
N GLY A 376 10.48 37.87 -30.86
CA GLY A 376 10.91 39.18 -30.47
C GLY A 376 10.22 40.37 -31.14
N GLU A 377 9.36 40.13 -32.15
CA GLU A 377 8.55 41.19 -32.76
C GLU A 377 7.25 41.42 -31.99
N LYS A 378 6.72 42.64 -32.10
CA LYS A 378 5.41 42.99 -31.57
C LYS A 378 4.32 42.34 -32.40
N LEU A 379 3.53 41.50 -31.75
CA LEU A 379 2.46 40.72 -32.37
C LEU A 379 1.12 41.46 -32.20
N MET A 380 0.22 41.24 -33.13
CA MET A 380 -1.17 41.70 -33.03
C MET A 380 -1.88 41.00 -31.87
N PRO A 381 -2.89 41.63 -31.26
CA PRO A 381 -3.72 40.96 -30.26
C PRO A 381 -4.32 39.64 -30.85
N GLY A 382 -4.18 38.54 -30.11
CA GLY A 382 -4.63 37.27 -30.58
C GLY A 382 -4.03 36.10 -29.79
N VAL A 383 -4.39 34.88 -30.19
CA VAL A 383 -3.87 33.63 -29.59
C VAL A 383 -2.78 33.06 -30.48
N TYR A 384 -1.65 32.71 -29.83
CA TYR A 384 -0.48 32.14 -30.46
C TYR A 384 -0.09 30.82 -29.81
N LEU A 385 0.54 29.95 -30.56
CA LEU A 385 1.13 28.70 -30.11
C LEU A 385 2.65 28.86 -30.05
N VAL A 386 3.22 28.68 -28.87
CA VAL A 386 4.67 28.75 -28.65
C VAL A 386 5.19 27.35 -28.40
N THR A 387 6.06 26.85 -29.27
CA THR A 387 6.67 25.51 -29.16
C THR A 387 8.12 25.64 -28.71
N ILE A 388 8.47 24.99 -27.60
CA ILE A 388 9.81 24.98 -26.99
C ILE A 388 10.19 23.54 -26.72
N GLY A 389 11.28 23.03 -27.29
CA GLY A 389 11.75 21.65 -27.04
C GLY A 389 10.69 20.57 -27.32
N GLY A 390 9.80 20.79 -28.30
CA GLY A 390 8.70 19.86 -28.64
C GLY A 390 7.40 20.08 -27.86
N THR A 391 7.41 20.90 -26.80
CA THR A 391 6.19 21.21 -26.02
C THR A 391 5.57 22.52 -26.53
N THR A 392 4.24 22.49 -26.81
CA THR A 392 3.50 23.65 -27.32
C THR A 392 2.60 24.25 -26.23
N THR A 393 2.75 25.54 -26.00
CA THR A 393 1.94 26.32 -25.04
C THR A 393 1.10 27.36 -25.76
N LYS A 394 -0.16 27.52 -25.37
CA LYS A 394 -1.08 28.54 -25.89
C LYS A 394 -0.90 29.86 -25.14
N VAL A 395 -0.69 30.95 -25.87
CA VAL A 395 -0.38 32.27 -25.31
C VAL A 395 -1.32 33.32 -25.85
N LEU A 396 -1.89 34.14 -24.98
CA LEU A 396 -2.76 35.27 -25.37
C LEU A 396 -1.95 36.56 -25.39
N VAL A 397 -1.86 37.20 -26.52
CA VAL A 397 -1.35 38.58 -26.70
C VAL A 397 -2.56 39.51 -26.64
N LYS A 398 -2.54 40.47 -25.72
CA LYS A 398 -3.59 41.49 -25.53
C LYS A 398 -3.16 42.81 -26.14
#